data_0a30ad0729ea4ac8f108522ca3b41c14
#
_entry.id   0a30ad0729ea4ac8f108522ca3b41c14
#
_cell.length_a   1.000
_cell.length_b   1.000
_cell.length_c   1.000
_cell.angle_alpha   90.00
_cell.angle_beta   90.00
_cell.angle_gamma   90.00
#
_symmetry.space_group_name_H-M   'P 1'
#
loop_
_entity.id
_entity.type
_entity.pdbx_description
1 polymer ?
#
loop_
_entity_poly.entity_id
_entity_poly.type
_entity_poly.pdbx_seq_one_letter_code
_entity_poly.pdbx_strand_id
1 'polypeptide(L)' 'MKEQTLLKIARYQCQLAELDRQFWFEGLDKRFYKINFDRIHEEIRRLEE' A
#
# COMPACT_ATOMS: atom_id res chain seq x y z
N MET A 1 16.44 -1.19 11.94
CA MET A 1 15.45 -0.35 11.27
C MET A 1 14.95 0.71 12.25
N LYS A 2 14.86 1.95 11.81
CA LYS A 2 14.40 3.03 12.68
C LYS A 2 12.90 2.94 12.95
N GLU A 3 12.50 3.36 14.14
CA GLU A 3 11.09 3.32 14.56
C GLU A 3 10.17 4.05 13.58
N GLN A 4 10.60 5.21 13.10
CA GLN A 4 9.82 6.00 12.13
C GLN A 4 9.61 5.24 10.82
N THR A 5 10.61 4.48 10.38
CA THR A 5 10.50 3.66 9.18
C THR A 5 9.46 2.57 9.36
N LEU A 6 9.45 1.91 10.52
CA LEU A 6 8.45 0.89 10.82
C LEU A 6 7.03 1.46 10.81
N LEU A 7 6.85 2.66 11.36
CA LEU A 7 5.54 3.33 11.34
C LEU A 7 5.08 3.64 9.93
N LYS A 8 5.99 4.09 9.07
CA LYS A 8 5.65 4.36 7.66
C LYS A 8 5.24 3.09 6.94
N ILE A 9 5.98 2.00 7.14
CA ILE A 9 5.65 0.70 6.53
C ILE A 9 4.28 0.24 7.00
N ALA A 10 3.99 0.36 8.29
CA ALA A 10 2.69 -0.03 8.83
C ALA A 10 1.55 0.77 8.19
N ARG A 11 1.75 2.08 8.00
CA ARG A 11 0.75 2.93 7.32
C ARG A 11 0.52 2.49 5.89
N TYR A 12 1.58 2.19 5.15
CA TYR A 12 1.46 1.72 3.78
C TYR A 12 0.74 0.38 3.72
N GLN A 13 1.00 -0.51 4.67
CA GLN A 13 0.30 -1.79 4.74
C GLN A 13 -1.20 -1.60 5.00
N CYS A 14 -1.54 -0.63 5.86
CA CYS A 14 -2.95 -0.27 6.07
C CYS A 14 -3.60 0.25 4.79
N GLN A 15 -2.87 1.07 4.03
CA GLN A 15 -3.36 1.57 2.75
C GLN A 15 -3.59 0.43 1.76
N LEU A 16 -2.70 -0.56 1.73
CA LEU A 16 -2.88 -1.73 0.88
C LEU A 16 -4.13 -2.51 1.25
N ALA A 17 -4.35 -2.72 2.54
CA ALA A 17 -5.54 -3.44 3.01
C ALA A 17 -6.82 -2.68 2.64
N GLU A 18 -6.82 -1.36 2.79
CA GLU A 18 -7.94 -0.53 2.40
C GLU A 18 -8.19 -0.60 0.89
N LEU A 19 -7.12 -0.53 0.10
CA LEU A 19 -7.19 -0.60 -1.35
C LEU A 19 -7.77 -1.95 -1.80
N ASP A 20 -7.33 -3.05 -1.18
CA ASP A 20 -7.86 -4.38 -1.46
C ASP A 20 -9.35 -4.43 -1.17
N ARG A 21 -9.76 -3.89 -0.03
CA ARG A 21 -11.17 -3.88 0.34
C ARG A 21 -12.01 -3.09 -0.65
N GLN A 22 -11.53 -1.94 -1.07
CA GLN A 22 -12.23 -1.12 -2.06
C GLN A 22 -12.36 -1.86 -3.39
N PHE A 23 -11.32 -2.55 -3.81
CA PHE A 23 -11.34 -3.29 -5.06
C PHE A 23 -12.33 -4.46 -5.01
N TRP A 24 -12.28 -5.26 -3.95
CA TRP A 24 -13.09 -6.48 -3.85
C TRP A 24 -14.54 -6.23 -3.46
N PHE A 25 -14.81 -5.20 -2.65
CA PHE A 25 -16.14 -4.97 -2.10
C PHE A 25 -16.83 -3.72 -2.63
N GLU A 26 -16.08 -2.73 -3.10
CA GLU A 26 -16.67 -1.47 -3.55
C GLU A 26 -16.54 -1.25 -5.05
N GLY A 27 -15.94 -2.21 -5.76
CA GLY A 27 -15.86 -2.16 -7.22
C GLY A 27 -14.87 -1.14 -7.76
N LEU A 28 -13.76 -0.93 -7.05
CA LEU A 28 -12.72 -0.01 -7.51
C LEU A 28 -12.18 -0.45 -8.86
N ASP A 29 -11.87 0.51 -9.74
CA ASP A 29 -11.32 0.24 -11.07
C ASP A 29 -10.01 -0.53 -10.96
N LYS A 30 -9.89 -1.58 -11.78
CA LYS A 30 -8.73 -2.46 -11.78
C LYS A 30 -7.43 -1.72 -12.09
N ARG A 31 -7.45 -0.76 -13.00
CA ARG A 31 -6.27 0.02 -13.37
C ARG A 31 -5.83 0.89 -12.19
N PHE A 32 -6.79 1.54 -11.56
CA PHE A 32 -6.53 2.36 -10.39
C PHE A 32 -5.94 1.52 -9.26
N TYR A 33 -6.54 0.36 -9.01
CA TYR A 33 -6.06 -0.58 -8.01
C TYR A 33 -4.60 -0.97 -8.26
N LYS A 34 -4.29 -1.39 -9.49
CA LYS A 34 -2.96 -1.87 -9.83
C LYS A 34 -1.91 -0.77 -9.71
N ILE A 35 -2.20 0.42 -10.22
CA ILE A 35 -1.26 1.55 -10.16
C ILE A 35 -0.94 1.92 -8.72
N ASN A 36 -1.95 2.02 -7.87
CA ASN A 36 -1.75 2.38 -6.47
C ASN A 36 -1.09 1.26 -5.68
N PHE A 37 -1.46 0.02 -5.96
CA PHE A 37 -0.85 -1.15 -5.35
C PHE A 37 0.66 -1.18 -5.62
N ASP A 38 1.04 -1.05 -6.88
CA ASP A 38 2.45 -1.08 -7.27
C ASP A 38 3.23 0.07 -6.65
N ARG A 39 2.63 1.27 -6.60
CA ARG A 39 3.26 2.44 -6.00
C ARG A 39 3.52 2.25 -4.52
N ILE A 40 2.55 1.74 -3.79
CA ILE A 40 2.69 1.53 -2.35
C ILE A 40 3.75 0.46 -2.08
N HIS A 41 3.77 -0.62 -2.84
CA HIS A 41 4.80 -1.65 -2.72
C HIS A 41 6.18 -1.11 -2.99
N GLU A 42 6.32 -0.25 -4.00
CA GLU A 42 7.59 0.40 -4.32
C GLU A 42 8.08 1.26 -3.16
N GLU A 43 7.19 2.01 -2.54
CA GLU A 43 7.54 2.85 -1.38
C GLU A 43 7.97 2.01 -0.19
N ILE A 44 7.28 0.91 0.08
CA ILE A 44 7.67 0.00 1.16
C ILE A 44 9.05 -0.57 0.89
N ARG A 45 9.32 -0.98 -0.33
CA ARG A 45 10.59 -1.57 -0.71
C ARG A 45 11.74 -0.59 -0.51
N ARG A 46 11.53 0.68 -0.87
CA ARG A 46 12.53 1.73 -0.64
C ARG A 46 12.82 1.94 0.84
N LEU A 47 11.78 1.87 1.67
CA LEU A 47 11.97 2.02 3.10
C LEU A 47 12.72 0.85 3.73
N GLU A 48 12.59 -0.32 3.16
CA GLU A 48 13.29 -1.52 3.64
C GLU A 48 14.76 -1.55 3.23
N GLU A 49 15.15 -0.79 2.24
CA GLU A 49 16.54 -0.63 1.84
C GLU A 49 17.25 0.30 2.82
#